data_e2a4f84afd32306de6719c0c51bc9a67
#
_entry.id   e2a4f84afd32306de6719c0c51bc9a67
#
_cell.length_a   1.000
_cell.length_b   1.000
_cell.length_c   1.000
_cell.angle_alpha   90.00
_cell.angle_beta   90.00
_cell.angle_gamma   90.00
#
_symmetry.space_group_name_H-M   'P 1'
#
loop_
_entity.id
_entity.type
_entity.pdbx_description
1 polymer ?
#
loop_
_entity_poly.entity_id
_entity_poly.type
_entity_poly.pdbx_seq_one_letter_code
_entity_poly.pdbx_strand_id
1 'polypeptide(L)'
;MAKVYYVGDWAIMCGPVFAETPFNYAFKGLEMYNYGTWLKEALESSGEHHVTSVPTWDFYKLGPGEYEMVLEEYDVLVFSDVEAKNFQLAPSFFDRKKFGTEVLVFPDRIRLTVDAIRKGTGAMFLGGWLSFTGEMGKGGW
;
A
#
# COMPACT_ATOMS: atom_id res chain seq x y z
N MET A 1 -9.94 14.03 -16.04
CA MET A 1 -10.27 13.34 -14.77
C MET A 1 -9.19 12.30 -14.56
N ALA A 2 -8.38 12.46 -13.51
CA ALA A 2 -7.31 11.52 -13.23
C ALA A 2 -7.80 10.41 -12.27
N LYS A 3 -7.39 9.17 -12.55
CA LYS A 3 -7.58 8.03 -11.66
C LYS A 3 -6.36 7.88 -10.76
N VAL A 4 -6.57 7.88 -9.46
CA VAL A 4 -5.52 7.80 -8.44
C VAL A 4 -5.61 6.46 -7.71
N TYR A 5 -4.54 5.69 -7.71
CA TYR A 5 -4.40 4.48 -6.90
C TYR A 5 -3.62 4.79 -5.63
N TYR A 6 -4.31 4.78 -4.50
CA TYR A 6 -3.77 5.18 -3.21
C TYR A 6 -3.58 3.97 -2.30
N VAL A 7 -2.34 3.62 -2.01
CA VAL A 7 -1.95 2.49 -1.16
C VAL A 7 -1.46 3.00 0.19
N GLY A 8 -2.00 2.45 1.26
CA GLY A 8 -1.54 2.75 2.61
C GLY A 8 -2.59 3.42 3.51
N ASP A 9 -2.14 3.87 4.66
CA ASP A 9 -2.93 4.57 5.70
C ASP A 9 -4.15 3.82 6.21
N TRP A 10 -4.12 2.49 6.10
CA TRP A 10 -5.08 1.61 6.74
C TRP A 10 -4.45 0.97 7.98
N ALA A 11 -5.18 0.90 9.05
CA ALA A 11 -4.77 0.21 10.26
C ALA A 11 -5.83 -0.78 10.71
N ILE A 12 -5.37 -1.91 11.24
CA ILE A 12 -6.19 -2.87 11.94
C ILE A 12 -5.92 -2.71 13.43
N MET A 13 -6.94 -2.36 14.18
CA MET A 13 -6.86 -2.31 15.63
C MET A 13 -7.57 -3.53 16.20
N CYS A 14 -6.84 -4.30 16.99
CA CYS A 14 -7.39 -5.41 17.75
C CYS A 14 -7.09 -5.22 19.22
N GLY A 15 -8.08 -5.42 20.05
CA GLY A 15 -7.88 -5.26 21.48
C GLY A 15 -8.78 -6.15 22.32
N PRO A 16 -8.24 -6.65 23.45
CA PRO A 16 -9.06 -7.11 24.54
C PRO A 16 -9.77 -5.92 25.17
N VAL A 17 -10.94 -6.17 25.75
CA VAL A 17 -11.61 -5.18 26.56
C VAL A 17 -10.86 -5.06 27.87
N PHE A 18 -10.26 -3.92 28.11
CA PHE A 18 -9.84 -3.54 29.44
C PHE A 18 -10.97 -2.78 30.13
N ALA A 19 -10.94 -2.80 31.47
CA ALA A 19 -11.98 -2.15 32.27
C ALA A 19 -12.22 -0.71 31.82
N GLU A 20 -13.48 -0.34 31.69
CA GLU A 20 -13.89 0.99 31.35
C GLU A 20 -13.42 1.97 32.44
N THR A 21 -12.47 2.80 32.09
CA THR A 21 -12.10 3.95 32.89
C THR A 21 -12.33 5.19 32.03
N PRO A 22 -12.53 6.39 32.64
CA PRO A 22 -12.68 7.62 31.88
C PRO A 22 -11.50 7.93 30.93
N PHE A 23 -10.38 7.21 31.09
CA PHE A 23 -9.15 7.42 30.34
C PHE A 23 -8.81 6.29 29.36
N ASN A 24 -9.60 5.21 29.35
CA ASN A 24 -9.39 4.06 28.48
C ASN A 24 -10.51 3.92 27.47
N TYR A 25 -10.14 3.90 26.21
CA TYR A 25 -11.03 3.42 25.17
C TYR A 25 -11.10 1.90 25.25
N ALA A 26 -12.21 1.38 25.75
CA ALA A 26 -12.51 -0.04 25.62
C ALA A 26 -13.07 -0.28 24.23
N PHE A 27 -12.29 -0.82 23.31
CA PHE A 27 -12.87 -1.39 22.11
C PHE A 27 -12.78 -2.91 22.14
N LYS A 28 -13.85 -3.51 21.65
CA LYS A 28 -14.04 -4.94 21.59
C LYS A 28 -13.88 -5.40 20.14
N GLY A 29 -12.91 -6.27 19.89
CA GLY A 29 -12.84 -6.97 18.62
C GLY A 29 -11.79 -6.46 17.66
N LEU A 30 -12.13 -6.51 16.40
CA LEU A 30 -11.27 -6.10 15.28
C LEU A 30 -11.94 -4.92 14.58
N GLU A 31 -11.26 -3.80 14.52
CA GLU A 31 -11.71 -2.63 13.79
C GLU A 31 -10.69 -2.23 12.73
N MET A 32 -11.19 -1.83 11.57
CA MET A 32 -10.36 -1.31 10.47
C MET A 32 -10.59 0.20 10.34
N TYR A 33 -9.49 0.94 10.33
CA TYR A 33 -9.49 2.39 10.16
C TYR A 33 -8.76 2.76 8.87
N ASN A 34 -9.35 3.68 8.11
CA ASN A 34 -8.71 4.30 6.97
C ASN A 34 -8.34 5.74 7.31
N TYR A 35 -7.10 5.97 7.69
CA TYR A 35 -6.57 7.31 7.97
C TYR A 35 -6.34 8.13 6.69
N GLY A 36 -6.31 7.48 5.53
CA GLY A 36 -6.19 8.14 4.23
C GLY A 36 -7.48 8.78 3.72
N THR A 37 -8.59 8.65 4.45
CA THR A 37 -9.90 9.19 4.04
C THR A 37 -9.84 10.68 3.77
N TRP A 38 -9.16 11.46 4.60
CA TRP A 38 -9.06 12.92 4.41
C TRP A 38 -8.32 13.30 3.14
N LEU A 39 -7.21 12.63 2.82
CA LEU A 39 -6.49 12.87 1.58
C LEU A 39 -7.35 12.46 0.37
N LYS A 40 -8.02 11.32 0.45
CA LYS A 40 -8.95 10.87 -0.58
C LYS A 40 -10.04 11.91 -0.83
N GLU A 41 -10.75 12.35 0.22
CA GLU A 41 -11.81 13.35 0.13
C GLU A 41 -11.29 14.70 -0.41
N ALA A 42 -10.10 15.12 0.01
CA ALA A 42 -9.48 16.34 -0.49
C ALA A 42 -9.20 16.27 -2.00
N LEU A 43 -8.67 15.13 -2.48
CA LEU A 43 -8.41 14.92 -3.90
C LEU A 43 -9.70 14.83 -4.73
N GLU A 44 -10.73 14.21 -4.20
CA GLU A 44 -12.02 14.05 -4.88
C GLU A 44 -12.90 15.31 -4.79
N SER A 45 -12.61 16.25 -3.89
CA SER A 45 -13.43 17.45 -3.64
C SER A 45 -13.57 18.37 -4.85
N SER A 46 -12.61 18.37 -5.75
CA SER A 46 -12.68 19.12 -7.01
C SER A 46 -13.63 18.51 -8.05
N GLY A 47 -14.01 17.25 -7.87
CA GLY A 47 -14.74 16.46 -8.88
C GLY A 47 -13.89 16.06 -10.11
N GLU A 48 -12.60 16.38 -10.12
CA GLU A 48 -11.70 16.10 -11.24
C GLU A 48 -10.92 14.80 -11.10
N HIS A 49 -10.93 14.21 -9.91
CA HIS A 49 -10.17 13.00 -9.60
C HIS A 49 -11.06 11.91 -9.03
N HIS A 50 -10.67 10.68 -9.26
CA HIS A 50 -11.25 9.50 -8.61
C HIS A 50 -10.16 8.72 -7.90
N VAL A 51 -10.33 8.46 -6.60
CA VAL A 51 -9.33 7.83 -5.75
C VAL A 51 -9.78 6.45 -5.29
N THR A 52 -9.04 5.43 -5.70
CA THR A 52 -9.19 4.06 -5.17
C THR A 52 -8.20 3.87 -4.02
N SER A 53 -8.70 3.82 -2.80
CA SER A 53 -7.88 3.60 -1.59
C SER A 53 -7.77 2.12 -1.29
N VAL A 54 -6.55 1.62 -1.16
CA VAL A 54 -6.22 0.21 -0.98
C VAL A 54 -5.29 0.03 0.23
N PRO A 55 -5.61 -0.89 1.15
CA PRO A 55 -4.71 -1.19 2.24
C PRO A 55 -3.43 -1.90 1.75
N THR A 56 -2.33 -1.68 2.45
CA THR A 56 -1.02 -2.25 2.09
C THR A 56 -1.04 -3.77 1.97
N TRP A 57 -1.77 -4.46 2.84
CA TRP A 57 -1.86 -5.92 2.80
C TRP A 57 -2.57 -6.48 1.56
N ASP A 58 -3.49 -5.73 0.96
CA ASP A 58 -4.12 -6.14 -0.31
C ASP A 58 -3.22 -5.79 -1.48
N PHE A 59 -2.58 -4.63 -1.47
CA PHE A 59 -1.54 -4.28 -2.44
C PHE A 59 -0.39 -5.31 -2.46
N TYR A 60 0.08 -5.75 -1.31
CA TYR A 60 1.18 -6.72 -1.23
C TYR A 60 0.82 -8.09 -1.83
N LYS A 61 -0.46 -8.46 -1.85
CA LYS A 61 -0.92 -9.73 -2.45
C LYS A 61 -0.95 -9.71 -3.97
N LEU A 62 -0.96 -8.54 -4.60
CA LEU A 62 -1.01 -8.44 -6.06
C LEU A 62 0.16 -9.17 -6.70
N GLY A 63 -0.15 -10.06 -7.64
CA GLY A 63 0.86 -10.65 -8.52
C GLY A 63 1.39 -9.62 -9.53
N PRO A 64 2.49 -9.93 -10.22
CA PRO A 64 3.06 -9.01 -11.21
C PRO A 64 2.07 -8.58 -12.30
N GLY A 65 1.31 -9.51 -12.86
CA GLY A 65 0.33 -9.19 -13.90
C GLY A 65 -0.86 -8.36 -13.39
N GLU A 66 -1.30 -8.58 -12.14
CA GLU A 66 -2.33 -7.75 -11.52
C GLU A 66 -1.83 -6.33 -11.27
N TYR A 67 -0.56 -6.20 -10.88
CA TYR A 67 0.05 -4.89 -10.70
C TYR A 67 0.27 -4.15 -12.03
N GLU A 68 0.62 -4.85 -13.10
CA GLU A 68 0.70 -4.26 -14.43
C GLU A 68 -0.66 -3.68 -14.88
N MET A 69 -1.77 -4.37 -14.60
CA MET A 69 -3.11 -3.83 -14.86
C MET A 69 -3.39 -2.53 -14.06
N VAL A 70 -2.95 -2.46 -12.80
CA VAL A 70 -3.04 -1.22 -12.01
C VAL A 70 -2.24 -0.09 -12.67
N LEU A 71 -1.01 -0.38 -13.13
CA LEU A 71 -0.18 0.63 -13.80
C LEU A 71 -0.76 1.12 -15.14
N GLU A 72 -1.55 0.31 -15.81
CA GLU A 72 -2.25 0.68 -17.04
C GLU A 72 -3.54 1.44 -16.80
N GLU A 73 -4.23 1.17 -15.69
CA GLU A 73 -5.54 1.75 -15.38
C GLU A 73 -5.44 3.13 -14.73
N TYR A 74 -4.42 3.37 -13.91
CA TYR A 74 -4.33 4.57 -13.07
C TYR A 74 -3.29 5.57 -13.58
N ASP A 75 -3.65 6.84 -13.54
CA ASP A 75 -2.80 7.95 -13.97
C ASP A 75 -1.77 8.34 -12.91
N VAL A 76 -2.13 8.15 -11.63
CA VAL A 76 -1.30 8.53 -10.48
C VAL A 76 -1.30 7.42 -9.43
N LEU A 77 -0.12 7.12 -8.92
CA LEU A 77 0.10 6.18 -7.82
C LEU A 77 0.50 6.96 -6.57
N VAL A 78 -0.15 6.70 -5.45
CA VAL A 78 0.21 7.25 -4.14
C VAL A 78 0.55 6.10 -3.21
N PHE A 79 1.75 6.12 -2.64
CA PHE A 79 2.22 5.13 -1.68
C PHE A 79 2.50 5.81 -0.35
N SER A 80 1.69 5.53 0.66
CA SER A 80 1.85 6.06 2.00
C SER A 80 2.30 4.97 2.96
N ASP A 81 3.48 5.17 3.54
CA ASP A 81 4.11 4.28 4.50
C ASP A 81 4.21 2.81 4.04
N VAL A 82 4.59 2.59 2.79
CA VAL A 82 4.75 1.28 2.19
C VAL A 82 6.18 0.79 2.32
N GLU A 83 6.38 -0.42 2.82
CA GLU A 83 7.70 -1.02 2.98
C GLU A 83 8.29 -1.48 1.65
N ALA A 84 9.52 -1.06 1.35
CA ALA A 84 10.20 -1.35 0.08
C ALA A 84 10.30 -2.84 -0.26
N LYS A 85 10.61 -3.69 0.73
CA LYS A 85 10.75 -5.13 0.52
C LYS A 85 9.44 -5.78 0.08
N ASN A 86 8.35 -5.43 0.75
CA ASN A 86 7.03 -5.94 0.42
C ASN A 86 6.47 -5.28 -0.85
N PHE A 87 6.92 -4.07 -1.16
CA PHE A 87 6.63 -3.43 -2.44
C PHE A 87 7.34 -4.15 -3.58
N GLN A 88 8.61 -4.48 -3.44
CA GLN A 88 9.41 -5.12 -4.49
C GLN A 88 8.87 -6.51 -4.83
N LEU A 89 8.64 -7.34 -3.82
CA LEU A 89 8.30 -8.75 -3.98
C LEU A 89 6.94 -9.07 -3.36
N ALA A 90 6.04 -9.65 -4.13
CA ALA A 90 4.79 -10.16 -3.58
C ALA A 90 5.06 -11.31 -2.59
N PRO A 91 4.33 -11.40 -1.46
CA PRO A 91 4.50 -12.50 -0.51
C PRO A 91 4.36 -13.90 -1.10
N SER A 92 3.59 -14.04 -2.18
CA SER A 92 3.44 -15.30 -2.91
C SER A 92 4.75 -15.84 -3.50
N PHE A 93 5.78 -15.01 -3.69
CA PHE A 93 7.11 -15.45 -4.12
C PHE A 93 7.81 -16.37 -3.11
N PHE A 94 7.41 -16.27 -1.85
CA PHE A 94 7.99 -17.08 -0.79
C PHE A 94 7.24 -18.40 -0.55
N ASP A 95 6.18 -18.66 -1.32
CA ASP A 95 5.45 -19.92 -1.24
C ASP A 95 6.16 -21.03 -2.01
N ARG A 96 6.95 -21.81 -1.29
CA ARG A 96 7.69 -22.95 -1.87
C ARG A 96 6.79 -24.02 -2.49
N LYS A 97 5.55 -24.14 -2.05
CA LYS A 97 4.61 -25.11 -2.63
C LYS A 97 4.16 -24.69 -4.01
N LYS A 98 4.05 -23.37 -4.21
CA LYS A 98 3.60 -22.78 -5.47
C LYS A 98 4.73 -22.66 -6.49
N PHE A 99 5.94 -22.34 -6.03
CA PHE A 99 7.07 -21.98 -6.92
C PHE A 99 8.25 -22.97 -6.86
N GLY A 100 8.22 -23.97 -5.96
CA GLY A 100 9.29 -24.95 -5.84
C GLY A 100 10.59 -24.35 -5.33
N THR A 101 11.71 -24.84 -5.89
CA THR A 101 13.07 -24.38 -5.55
C THR A 101 13.76 -23.62 -6.68
N GLU A 102 13.04 -23.35 -7.77
CA GLU A 102 13.60 -22.66 -8.92
C GLU A 102 13.78 -21.16 -8.65
N VAL A 103 14.76 -20.56 -9.31
CA VAL A 103 14.94 -19.11 -9.25
C VAL A 103 13.81 -18.45 -10.02
N LEU A 104 13.00 -17.68 -9.31
CA LEU A 104 11.90 -16.95 -9.92
C LEU A 104 12.44 -15.74 -10.69
N VAL A 105 12.20 -15.70 -11.98
CA VAL A 105 12.50 -14.55 -12.82
C VAL A 105 11.20 -13.79 -13.07
N PHE A 106 10.90 -12.87 -12.16
CA PHE A 106 9.78 -11.95 -12.35
C PHE A 106 10.29 -10.51 -12.41
N PRO A 107 9.67 -9.64 -13.20
CA PRO A 107 9.90 -8.22 -13.06
C PRO A 107 9.47 -7.80 -11.65
N ASP A 108 10.37 -7.17 -10.92
CA ASP A 108 10.00 -6.64 -9.61
C ASP A 108 9.08 -5.42 -9.74
N ARG A 109 8.24 -5.20 -8.74
CA ARG A 109 7.24 -4.12 -8.80
C ARG A 109 7.85 -2.73 -8.76
N ILE A 110 9.03 -2.57 -8.14
CA ILE A 110 9.75 -1.29 -8.16
C ILE A 110 10.13 -0.95 -9.61
N ARG A 111 10.69 -1.92 -10.34
CA ARG A 111 11.07 -1.72 -11.73
C ARG A 111 9.87 -1.41 -12.62
N LEU A 112 8.77 -2.16 -12.46
CA LEU A 112 7.52 -1.89 -13.17
C LEU A 112 7.02 -0.46 -12.92
N THR A 113 7.07 -0.01 -11.66
CA THR A 113 6.69 1.36 -11.27
C THR A 113 7.60 2.40 -11.93
N VAL A 114 8.92 2.19 -11.90
CA VAL A 114 9.88 3.10 -12.56
C VAL A 114 9.62 3.20 -14.06
N ASP A 115 9.33 2.07 -14.70
CA ASP A 115 9.03 2.06 -16.14
C ASP A 115 7.69 2.74 -16.46
N ALA A 116 6.67 2.60 -15.59
CA ALA A 116 5.41 3.34 -15.71
C ALA A 116 5.61 4.85 -15.55
N ILE A 117 6.39 5.28 -14.55
CA ILE A 117 6.74 6.70 -14.34
C ILE A 117 7.44 7.27 -15.58
N ARG A 118 8.37 6.53 -16.16
CA ARG A 118 9.05 6.95 -17.42
C ARG A 118 8.09 7.10 -18.60
N LYS A 119 6.98 6.38 -18.58
CA LYS A 119 5.92 6.48 -19.60
C LYS A 119 4.90 7.58 -19.32
N GLY A 120 4.97 8.24 -18.15
CA GLY A 120 4.14 9.37 -17.81
C GLY A 120 3.18 9.19 -16.62
N THR A 121 3.15 8.02 -15.98
CA THR A 121 2.38 7.81 -14.75
C THR A 121 2.94 8.66 -13.63
N GLY A 122 2.10 9.44 -12.95
CA GLY A 122 2.49 10.20 -11.76
C GLY A 122 2.76 9.26 -10.58
N ALA A 123 3.72 9.60 -9.71
CA ALA A 123 3.94 8.85 -8.48
C ALA A 123 4.25 9.78 -7.32
N MET A 124 3.65 9.50 -6.17
CA MET A 124 3.86 10.19 -4.91
C MET A 124 4.19 9.18 -3.82
N PHE A 125 5.28 9.43 -3.09
CA PHE A 125 5.69 8.62 -1.95
C PHE A 125 5.60 9.45 -0.69
N LEU A 126 4.79 9.01 0.26
CA LEU A 126 4.60 9.66 1.55
C LEU A 126 5.34 8.89 2.64
N GLY A 127 6.09 9.62 3.46
CA GLY A 127 6.90 9.04 4.50
C GLY A 127 6.10 8.59 5.71
N GLY A 128 6.62 7.56 6.39
CA GLY A 128 6.06 7.02 7.63
C GLY A 128 7.06 6.08 8.30
N TRP A 129 6.57 5.16 9.11
CA TRP A 129 7.39 4.22 9.88
C TRP A 129 8.11 3.17 9.03
N LEU A 130 7.51 2.77 7.91
CA LEU A 130 8.00 1.69 7.07
C LEU A 130 8.67 2.17 5.78
N SER A 131 8.50 3.45 5.43
CA SER A 131 9.02 4.02 4.20
C SER A 131 10.31 4.81 4.41
N PHE A 132 11.05 5.06 3.32
CA PHE A 132 12.35 5.73 3.30
C PHE A 132 13.34 5.11 4.28
N THR A 133 13.88 5.89 5.23
CA THR A 133 14.77 5.38 6.26
C THR A 133 14.05 4.45 7.22
N GLY A 134 12.75 4.68 7.44
CA GLY A 134 11.90 3.90 8.33
C GLY A 134 12.34 3.93 9.77
N GLU A 135 11.60 3.25 10.64
CA GLU A 135 11.99 3.08 12.02
C GLU A 135 13.29 2.27 12.12
N MET A 136 14.25 2.76 12.88
CA MET A 136 15.58 2.17 13.07
C MET A 136 16.38 1.95 11.78
N GLY A 137 16.15 2.72 10.72
CA GLY A 137 16.87 2.61 9.45
C GLY A 137 16.52 1.36 8.64
N LYS A 138 15.35 0.76 8.84
CA LYS A 138 14.94 -0.48 8.18
C LYS A 138 14.04 -0.30 6.97
N GLY A 139 13.65 0.90 6.62
CA GLY A 139 12.70 1.19 5.55
C GLY A 139 13.13 0.70 4.18
N GLY A 140 14.41 0.86 3.84
CA GLY A 140 15.01 0.23 2.67
C GLY A 140 14.70 0.88 1.31
N TRP A 141 14.16 2.11 1.29
CA TRP A 141 13.96 2.91 0.06
C TRP A 141 15.20 3.68 -0.33
#